data_338372356ba24ec2b69a4b9e7bfe6cc2
#
_entry.id   338372356ba24ec2b69a4b9e7bfe6cc2
#
_cell.length_a   1.000
_cell.length_b   1.000
_cell.length_c   1.000
_cell.angle_alpha   90.00
_cell.angle_beta   90.00
_cell.angle_gamma   90.00
#
_symmetry.space_group_name_H-M   'P 1'
#
loop_
_entity.id
_entity.type
_entity.pdbx_description
1 polymer ?
#
loop_
_entity_poly.entity_id
_entity_poly.type
_entity_poly.pdbx_seq_one_letter_code
_entity_poly.pdbx_strand_id
1 'polypeptide(L)'
;MKTKFSISGPGVLVAAAFIGPGTVTVCSIAGVTFGFALIWAIVLSVIATIVLQEMAARLGLIARKGLSEIIRNDLNNPIVKWGVIILIVSSIIIGNAAYEAGNISGGVLGLESLGYSGAIEVGTFSINYWSCLLYTSPSPRD
;
A
#
# COMPACT_ATOMS: atom_id res chain seq x y z
N MET A 1 1.76 31.73 -25.54
CA MET A 1 1.04 30.54 -25.07
C MET A 1 1.72 30.07 -23.79
N LYS A 2 1.15 30.40 -22.60
CA LYS A 2 1.74 30.04 -21.32
C LYS A 2 1.25 28.61 -21.00
N THR A 3 2.08 27.61 -21.23
CA THR A 3 1.85 26.26 -20.73
C THR A 3 1.85 26.31 -19.20
N LYS A 4 0.67 26.35 -18.60
CA LYS A 4 0.53 26.07 -17.17
C LYS A 4 0.95 24.61 -16.97
N PHE A 5 2.14 24.40 -16.44
CA PHE A 5 2.59 23.11 -16.00
C PHE A 5 1.73 22.73 -14.79
N SER A 6 0.64 22.00 -15.03
CA SER A 6 -0.20 21.48 -13.98
C SER A 6 0.49 20.22 -13.43
N ILE A 7 1.13 20.37 -12.27
CA ILE A 7 1.78 19.28 -11.54
C ILE A 7 0.72 18.29 -11.00
N SER A 8 -0.55 18.69 -11.03
CA SER A 8 -1.67 17.89 -10.49
C SER A 8 -2.21 16.92 -11.54
N GLY A 9 -1.45 15.90 -11.88
CA GLY A 9 -1.94 14.77 -12.67
C GLY A 9 -2.42 13.61 -11.79
N PRO A 10 -3.23 12.68 -12.31
CA PRO A 10 -3.70 11.51 -11.56
C PRO A 10 -2.54 10.66 -11.00
N GLY A 11 -1.38 10.66 -11.65
CA GLY A 11 -0.18 9.97 -11.16
C GLY A 11 0.38 10.56 -9.86
N VAL A 12 0.31 11.88 -9.66
CA VAL A 12 0.74 12.53 -8.42
C VAL A 12 -0.19 12.16 -7.27
N LEU A 13 -1.51 12.10 -7.52
CA LEU A 13 -2.48 11.67 -6.52
C LEU A 13 -2.27 10.22 -6.10
N VAL A 14 -2.02 9.34 -7.05
CA VAL A 14 -1.70 7.93 -6.78
C VAL A 14 -0.41 7.82 -5.97
N ALA A 15 0.67 8.51 -6.37
CA ALA A 15 1.92 8.51 -5.62
C ALA A 15 1.74 9.02 -4.18
N ALA A 16 1.00 10.11 -3.99
CA ALA A 16 0.71 10.66 -2.66
C ALA A 16 -0.10 9.68 -1.79
N ALA A 17 -1.01 8.90 -2.38
CA ALA A 17 -1.78 7.90 -1.65
C ALA A 17 -0.93 6.72 -1.15
N PHE A 18 0.16 6.41 -1.85
CA PHE A 18 1.07 5.31 -1.46
C PHE A 18 2.18 5.73 -0.49
N ILE A 19 2.47 7.02 -0.35
CA ILE A 19 3.47 7.52 0.61
C ILE A 19 2.77 7.73 1.96
N GLY A 20 2.73 6.66 2.75
CA GLY A 20 2.18 6.68 4.10
C GLY A 20 3.28 6.64 5.18
N PRO A 21 2.91 6.85 6.47
CA PRO A 21 3.84 6.77 7.59
C PRO A 21 4.60 5.45 7.65
N GLY A 22 3.94 4.34 7.32
CA GLY A 22 4.57 3.02 7.28
C GLY A 22 5.67 2.93 6.23
N THR A 23 5.45 3.48 5.03
CA THR A 23 6.47 3.50 3.97
C THR A 23 7.71 4.27 4.40
N VAL A 24 7.51 5.45 5.00
CA VAL A 24 8.63 6.29 5.50
C VAL A 24 9.39 5.57 6.60
N THR A 25 8.71 4.95 7.56
CA THR A 25 9.32 4.21 8.65
C THR A 25 10.13 3.03 8.16
N VAL A 26 9.55 2.18 7.28
CA VAL A 26 10.25 1.00 6.73
C VAL A 26 11.46 1.40 5.92
N CYS A 27 11.36 2.42 5.07
CA CYS A 27 12.49 2.92 4.28
C CYS A 27 13.58 3.52 5.16
N SER A 28 13.22 4.23 6.23
CA SER A 28 14.18 4.80 7.18
C SER A 28 14.93 3.71 7.95
N ILE A 29 14.20 2.72 8.49
CA ILE A 29 14.80 1.57 9.19
C ILE A 29 15.72 0.79 8.26
N ALA A 30 15.27 0.51 7.03
CA ALA A 30 16.06 -0.19 6.03
C ALA A 30 17.36 0.59 5.70
N GLY A 31 17.25 1.91 5.54
CA GLY A 31 18.42 2.78 5.30
C GLY A 31 19.42 2.77 6.44
N VAL A 32 18.95 2.84 7.68
CA VAL A 32 19.80 2.80 8.87
C VAL A 32 20.46 1.42 9.05
N THR A 33 19.72 0.34 8.81
CA THR A 33 20.20 -1.02 9.06
C THR A 33 21.12 -1.53 7.95
N PHE A 34 20.78 -1.28 6.69
CA PHE A 34 21.47 -1.85 5.53
C PHE A 34 22.25 -0.83 4.70
N GLY A 35 22.12 0.47 5.03
CA GLY A 35 22.75 1.53 4.25
C GLY A 35 22.40 1.45 2.78
N PHE A 36 23.41 1.49 1.91
CA PHE A 36 23.23 1.45 0.47
C PHE A 36 23.08 0.04 -0.13
N ALA A 37 23.16 -1.02 0.70
CA ALA A 37 23.09 -2.40 0.19
C ALA A 37 21.77 -2.75 -0.49
N LEU A 38 20.68 -2.04 -0.19
CA LEU A 38 19.34 -2.27 -0.76
C LEU A 38 19.01 -1.44 -2.01
N ILE A 39 19.94 -0.61 -2.50
CA ILE A 39 19.66 0.24 -3.70
C ILE A 39 19.27 -0.60 -4.91
N TRP A 40 19.93 -1.75 -5.11
CA TRP A 40 19.58 -2.65 -6.22
C TRP A 40 18.12 -3.12 -6.15
N ALA A 41 17.61 -3.38 -4.93
CA ALA A 41 16.22 -3.80 -4.73
C ALA A 41 15.24 -2.68 -5.08
N ILE A 42 15.57 -1.43 -4.77
CA ILE A 42 14.78 -0.26 -5.16
C ILE A 42 14.73 -0.14 -6.68
N VAL A 43 15.87 -0.27 -7.36
CA VAL A 43 15.92 -0.20 -8.83
C VAL A 43 15.06 -1.30 -9.46
N LEU A 44 15.18 -2.54 -8.99
CA LEU A 44 14.35 -3.65 -9.48
C LEU A 44 12.86 -3.41 -9.20
N SER A 45 12.51 -2.90 -8.02
CA SER A 45 11.12 -2.57 -7.67
C SER A 45 10.54 -1.50 -8.59
N VAL A 46 11.30 -0.46 -8.93
CA VAL A 46 10.85 0.59 -9.85
C VAL A 46 10.59 0.00 -11.24
N ILE A 47 11.51 -0.82 -11.76
CA ILE A 47 11.33 -1.46 -13.07
C ILE A 47 10.09 -2.38 -13.07
N ALA A 48 9.96 -3.22 -12.06
CA ALA A 48 8.81 -4.11 -11.92
C ALA A 48 7.49 -3.33 -11.83
N THR A 49 7.47 -2.24 -11.06
CA THR A 49 6.30 -1.38 -10.91
C THR A 49 5.90 -0.73 -12.24
N ILE A 50 6.85 -0.20 -13.00
CA ILE A 50 6.58 0.39 -14.33
C ILE A 50 5.93 -0.65 -15.25
N VAL A 51 6.50 -1.85 -15.33
CA VAL A 51 5.98 -2.92 -16.19
C VAL A 51 4.57 -3.35 -15.76
N LEU A 52 4.36 -3.58 -14.47
CA LEU A 52 3.07 -4.03 -13.95
C LEU A 52 1.98 -2.96 -14.10
N GLN A 53 2.31 -1.70 -13.85
CA GLN A 53 1.38 -0.59 -14.02
C GLN A 53 1.02 -0.36 -15.49
N GLU A 54 2.00 -0.49 -16.40
CA GLU A 54 1.73 -0.40 -17.83
C GLU A 54 0.79 -1.54 -18.28
N MET A 55 1.03 -2.78 -17.84
CA MET A 55 0.16 -3.92 -18.15
C MET A 55 -1.25 -3.70 -17.62
N ALA A 56 -1.40 -3.24 -16.38
CA ALA A 56 -2.69 -2.94 -15.77
C ALA A 56 -3.43 -1.83 -16.52
N ALA A 57 -2.73 -0.76 -16.90
CA ALA A 57 -3.30 0.34 -17.67
C ALA A 57 -3.76 -0.11 -19.07
N ARG A 58 -2.95 -0.89 -19.77
CA ARG A 58 -3.32 -1.47 -21.07
C ARG A 58 -4.55 -2.36 -20.96
N LEU A 59 -4.61 -3.20 -19.93
CA LEU A 59 -5.76 -4.07 -19.69
C LEU A 59 -7.04 -3.25 -19.48
N GLY A 60 -7.00 -2.24 -18.62
CA GLY A 60 -8.14 -1.37 -18.36
C GLY A 60 -8.60 -0.56 -19.58
N LEU A 61 -7.66 -0.02 -20.36
CA LEU A 61 -7.96 0.83 -21.51
C LEU A 61 -8.42 0.04 -22.74
N ILE A 62 -7.75 -1.08 -23.03
CA ILE A 62 -7.99 -1.87 -24.25
C ILE A 62 -9.15 -2.84 -24.05
N ALA A 63 -9.10 -3.64 -22.98
CA ALA A 63 -10.13 -4.62 -22.70
C ALA A 63 -11.41 -4.00 -22.12
N ARG A 64 -11.33 -2.78 -21.56
CA ARG A 64 -12.42 -2.10 -20.86
C ARG A 64 -13.12 -2.97 -19.83
N LYS A 65 -12.38 -3.89 -19.25
CA LYS A 65 -12.81 -4.87 -18.26
C LYS A 65 -11.82 -4.91 -17.12
N GLY A 66 -12.32 -5.18 -15.93
CA GLY A 66 -11.45 -5.42 -14.78
C GLY A 66 -10.74 -6.77 -14.89
N LEU A 67 -9.56 -6.88 -14.25
CA LEU A 67 -8.80 -8.12 -14.22
C LEU A 67 -9.63 -9.32 -13.74
N SER A 68 -10.43 -9.13 -12.69
CA SER A 68 -11.31 -10.16 -12.14
C SER A 68 -12.41 -10.59 -13.12
N GLU A 69 -12.91 -9.66 -13.93
CA GLU A 69 -13.92 -9.95 -14.95
C GLU A 69 -13.33 -10.79 -16.09
N ILE A 70 -12.11 -10.47 -16.55
CA ILE A 70 -11.40 -11.23 -17.57
C ILE A 70 -11.13 -12.64 -17.08
N ILE A 71 -10.60 -12.81 -15.89
CA ILE A 71 -10.32 -14.12 -15.29
C ILE A 71 -11.61 -14.93 -15.15
N ARG A 72 -12.71 -14.29 -14.77
CA ARG A 72 -13.99 -14.95 -14.62
C ARG A 72 -14.56 -15.46 -15.95
N ASN A 73 -14.33 -14.75 -17.04
CA ASN A 73 -14.92 -15.04 -18.34
C ASN A 73 -14.04 -15.95 -19.21
N ASP A 74 -12.72 -15.80 -19.13
CA ASP A 74 -11.79 -16.49 -20.05
C ASP A 74 -11.27 -17.82 -19.50
N LEU A 75 -11.36 -18.07 -18.18
CA LEU A 75 -10.96 -19.35 -17.60
C LEU A 75 -12.10 -20.38 -17.64
N ASN A 76 -11.97 -21.35 -18.52
CA ASN A 76 -12.94 -22.44 -18.70
C ASN A 76 -12.83 -23.54 -17.65
N ASN A 77 -11.63 -23.73 -17.06
CA ASN A 77 -11.42 -24.76 -16.05
C ASN A 77 -11.86 -24.24 -14.66
N PRO A 78 -12.88 -24.86 -14.03
CA PRO A 78 -13.42 -24.37 -12.77
C PRO A 78 -12.41 -24.42 -11.61
N ILE A 79 -11.51 -25.40 -11.59
CA ILE A 79 -10.50 -25.53 -10.52
C ILE A 79 -9.50 -24.39 -10.60
N VAL A 80 -8.97 -24.10 -11.79
CA VAL A 80 -8.03 -22.99 -12.01
C VAL A 80 -8.69 -21.66 -11.73
N LYS A 81 -9.93 -21.46 -12.17
CA LYS A 81 -10.72 -20.25 -11.94
C LYS A 81 -10.88 -19.94 -10.46
N TRP A 82 -11.34 -20.92 -9.65
CA TRP A 82 -11.49 -20.74 -8.22
C TRP A 82 -10.15 -20.53 -7.52
N GLY A 83 -9.10 -21.25 -7.92
CA GLY A 83 -7.76 -21.07 -7.39
C GLY A 83 -7.24 -19.64 -7.61
N VAL A 84 -7.39 -19.09 -8.80
CA VAL A 84 -6.96 -17.72 -9.13
C VAL A 84 -7.81 -16.68 -8.38
N ILE A 85 -9.13 -16.88 -8.27
CA ILE A 85 -10.00 -15.96 -7.51
C ILE A 85 -9.61 -15.94 -6.03
N ILE A 86 -9.41 -17.09 -5.41
CA ILE A 86 -8.99 -17.17 -4.00
C ILE A 86 -7.63 -16.49 -3.82
N LEU A 87 -6.68 -16.71 -4.72
CA LEU A 87 -5.36 -16.09 -4.67
C LEU A 87 -5.45 -14.55 -4.77
N ILE A 88 -6.27 -14.02 -5.66
CA ILE A 88 -6.46 -12.58 -5.80
C ILE A 88 -7.13 -11.99 -4.57
N VAL A 89 -8.22 -12.60 -4.09
CA VAL A 89 -8.95 -12.13 -2.91
C VAL A 89 -8.06 -12.17 -1.67
N SER A 90 -7.33 -13.26 -1.44
CA SER A 90 -6.40 -13.37 -0.32
C SER A 90 -5.26 -12.35 -0.42
N SER A 91 -4.71 -12.13 -1.60
CA SER A 91 -3.67 -11.12 -1.84
C SER A 91 -4.16 -9.70 -1.51
N ILE A 92 -5.39 -9.36 -1.91
CA ILE A 92 -5.98 -8.06 -1.61
C ILE A 92 -6.22 -7.92 -0.11
N ILE A 93 -6.83 -8.91 0.54
CA ILE A 93 -7.16 -8.84 1.97
C ILE A 93 -5.89 -8.80 2.82
N ILE A 94 -4.98 -9.75 2.61
CA ILE A 94 -3.75 -9.85 3.41
C ILE A 94 -2.82 -8.67 3.09
N GLY A 95 -2.68 -8.30 1.82
CA GLY A 95 -1.85 -7.19 1.40
C GLY A 95 -2.31 -5.85 1.98
N ASN A 96 -3.61 -5.56 1.92
CA ASN A 96 -4.17 -4.34 2.50
C ASN A 96 -4.08 -4.33 4.03
N ALA A 97 -4.35 -5.46 4.69
CA ALA A 97 -4.22 -5.57 6.14
C ALA A 97 -2.77 -5.34 6.60
N ALA A 98 -1.80 -5.93 5.92
CA ALA A 98 -0.38 -5.73 6.22
C ALA A 98 0.07 -4.29 5.96
N TYR A 99 -0.40 -3.68 4.87
CA TYR A 99 -0.10 -2.30 4.53
C TYR A 99 -0.66 -1.32 5.58
N GLU A 100 -1.90 -1.52 5.98
CA GLU A 100 -2.56 -0.68 6.98
C GLU A 100 -1.93 -0.83 8.36
N ALA A 101 -1.58 -2.06 8.76
CA ALA A 101 -0.83 -2.29 9.99
C ALA A 101 0.52 -1.54 10.00
N GLY A 102 1.22 -1.49 8.87
CA GLY A 102 2.44 -0.72 8.70
C GLY A 102 2.22 0.80 8.84
N ASN A 103 1.13 1.32 8.27
CA ASN A 103 0.77 2.73 8.37
C ASN A 103 0.43 3.14 9.80
N ILE A 104 -0.36 2.33 10.50
CA ILE A 104 -0.72 2.55 11.90
C ILE A 104 0.53 2.52 12.77
N SER A 105 1.36 1.49 12.63
CA SER A 105 2.60 1.36 13.40
C SER A 105 3.56 2.54 13.17
N GLY A 106 3.71 2.96 11.91
CA GLY A 106 4.53 4.11 11.56
C GLY A 106 3.99 5.43 12.13
N GLY A 107 2.68 5.61 12.13
CA GLY A 107 2.04 6.76 12.75
C GLY A 107 2.23 6.81 14.26
N VAL A 108 2.09 5.66 14.93
CA VAL A 108 2.32 5.52 16.38
C VAL A 108 3.75 5.85 16.73
N LEU A 109 4.75 5.27 16.03
CA LEU A 109 6.16 5.57 16.25
C LEU A 109 6.48 7.06 16.05
N GLY A 110 5.84 7.70 15.07
CA GLY A 110 5.95 9.14 14.87
C GLY A 110 5.46 9.95 16.07
N LEU A 111 4.31 9.59 16.64
CA LEU A 111 3.75 10.24 17.83
C LEU A 111 4.60 10.00 19.08
N GLU A 112 5.07 8.80 19.27
CA GLU A 112 5.97 8.44 20.38
C GLU A 112 7.30 9.24 20.32
N SER A 113 7.84 9.44 19.12
CA SER A 113 9.05 10.24 18.94
C SER A 113 8.86 11.71 19.29
N LEU A 114 7.62 12.22 19.28
CA LEU A 114 7.25 13.56 19.75
C LEU A 114 6.96 13.63 21.27
N GLY A 115 7.16 12.54 21.99
CA GLY A 115 6.95 12.45 23.43
C GLY A 115 5.51 12.12 23.85
N TYR A 116 4.65 11.77 22.91
CA TYR A 116 3.28 11.33 23.20
C TYR A 116 3.26 9.82 23.45
N SER A 117 3.46 9.37 24.68
CA SER A 117 3.28 7.97 25.05
C SER A 117 1.79 7.70 25.30
N GLY A 118 1.17 6.91 24.44
CA GLY A 118 -0.25 6.59 24.52
C GLY A 118 -0.52 5.12 24.88
N ALA A 119 0.33 4.49 25.67
CA ALA A 119 0.14 3.11 26.11
C ALA A 119 -0.69 3.06 27.39
N ILE A 120 -1.78 2.30 27.37
CA ILE A 120 -2.54 1.91 28.57
C ILE A 120 -2.11 0.49 28.90
N GLU A 121 -1.49 0.31 30.05
CA GLU A 121 -1.15 -1.02 30.58
C GLU A 121 -2.38 -1.64 31.20
N VAL A 122 -2.89 -2.72 30.60
CA VAL A 122 -3.97 -3.53 31.16
C VAL A 122 -3.38 -4.91 31.49
N GLY A 123 -2.86 -5.04 32.70
CA GLY A 123 -2.20 -6.26 33.16
C GLY A 123 -0.92 -6.56 32.36
N THR A 124 -0.87 -7.73 31.70
CA THR A 124 0.26 -8.14 30.84
C THR A 124 0.16 -7.62 29.40
N PHE A 125 -0.92 -6.91 29.07
CA PHE A 125 -1.19 -6.39 27.72
C PHE A 125 -1.05 -4.87 27.70
N SER A 126 -0.14 -4.36 26.88
CA SER A 126 -0.07 -2.93 26.61
C SER A 126 -0.88 -2.62 25.35
N ILE A 127 -1.93 -1.83 25.48
CA ILE A 127 -2.73 -1.36 24.34
C ILE A 127 -2.34 0.09 24.06
N ASN A 128 -1.82 0.32 22.87
CA ASN A 128 -1.54 1.67 22.44
C ASN A 128 -2.81 2.31 21.85
N TYR A 129 -3.39 3.28 22.59
CA TYR A 129 -4.64 3.93 22.18
C TYR A 129 -4.48 4.78 20.90
N TRP A 130 -3.27 5.20 20.56
CA TRP A 130 -2.99 5.88 19.30
C TRP A 130 -3.27 4.96 18.09
N SER A 131 -2.99 3.69 18.21
CA SER A 131 -3.35 2.71 17.17
C SER A 131 -4.85 2.66 16.94
N CYS A 132 -5.65 2.71 18.02
CA CYS A 132 -7.10 2.73 17.93
C CYS A 132 -7.61 4.05 17.31
N LEU A 133 -7.05 5.19 17.71
CA LEU A 133 -7.43 6.50 17.17
C LEU A 133 -7.12 6.65 15.69
N LEU A 134 -5.95 6.20 15.25
CA LEU A 134 -5.59 6.24 13.83
C LEU A 134 -6.46 5.32 12.97
N TYR A 135 -6.86 4.18 13.53
CA TYR A 135 -7.74 3.24 12.83
C TYR A 135 -9.20 3.70 12.78
N THR A 136 -9.67 4.41 13.81
CA THR A 136 -11.06 4.91 13.87
C THR A 136 -11.23 6.31 13.27
N SER A 137 -10.13 6.94 12.83
CA SER A 137 -10.19 8.22 12.13
C SER A 137 -10.99 8.05 10.82
N PRO A 138 -12.00 8.91 10.57
CA PRO A 138 -12.77 8.83 9.34
C PRO A 138 -11.85 8.97 8.12
N SER A 139 -11.99 8.03 7.21
CA SER A 139 -11.29 8.07 5.93
C SER A 139 -11.73 9.32 5.15
N PRO A 140 -10.85 10.07 4.52
CA PRO A 140 -11.22 11.20 3.68
C PRO A 140 -12.05 10.82 2.43
N ARG A 141 -12.64 9.63 2.41
CA ARG A 141 -13.50 9.11 1.33
C ARG A 141 -14.99 9.15 1.66
N ASP A 142 -15.37 9.61 2.85
CA ASP A 142 -16.78 9.78 3.25
C ASP A 142 -17.30 11.17 2.93
#